data_4ac4679a0eceada740f4faa002f770eb
#
_entry.id   4ac4679a0eceada740f4faa002f770eb
#
_cell.length_a   1.000
_cell.length_b   1.000
_cell.length_c   1.000
_cell.angle_alpha   90.00
_cell.angle_beta   90.00
_cell.angle_gamma   90.00
#
_symmetry.space_group_name_H-M   'P 1'
#
loop_
_entity.id
_entity.type
_entity.pdbx_description
1 polymer ?
#
loop_
_entity_poly.entity_id
_entity_poly.type
_entity_poly.pdbx_seq_one_letter_code
_entity_poly.pdbx_strand_id
1 'polypeptide(L)'
;MEPLDLVFWPAPVRQHPFEAHVRAAAAGGFTSLAIAPTTYTQARASGLSSAGMKRMAGDQGVALRHLDTLTTWAPNQLDPGDFDDEMNERWNTPLDRGLDICAELGLVQILATAAYRKDAVPLQQLIEGFGSLCERAAKLGVWVDLEPMPFFGCPTVAAAWAVVDGAAQANSGILMDSWHFFKAGQTLDDIAGIPGHRLRTMQISDAPLRQVEAKLIDDTIKHRRWPGQGELPVTEFIRAVHAKGGLRAVGQEVFSLDADAMPPEQAGRIAGETTWAAFRAAGVAVFPRVEPGHAAG
;
A
#
# COMPACT_ATOMS: atom_id res chain seq x y z
N MET A 1 13.50 18.32 -7.41
CA MET A 1 12.42 17.43 -6.97
C MET A 1 13.07 16.43 -6.01
N GLU A 2 12.50 16.21 -4.84
CA GLU A 2 13.01 15.16 -3.94
C GLU A 2 12.87 13.79 -4.60
N PRO A 3 13.84 12.88 -4.38
CA PRO A 3 13.75 11.53 -4.93
C PRO A 3 12.50 10.81 -4.37
N LEU A 4 11.88 9.98 -5.20
CA LEU A 4 10.75 9.15 -4.79
C LEU A 4 11.22 8.10 -3.75
N ASP A 5 10.43 7.92 -2.71
CA ASP A 5 10.58 6.79 -1.80
C ASP A 5 10.13 5.51 -2.51
N LEU A 6 11.03 4.54 -2.64
CA LEU A 6 10.78 3.28 -3.33
C LEU A 6 10.37 2.23 -2.30
N VAL A 7 9.07 2.00 -2.21
CA VAL A 7 8.46 1.21 -1.14
C VAL A 7 8.24 -0.23 -1.59
N PHE A 8 8.70 -1.18 -0.81
CA PHE A 8 8.29 -2.57 -0.93
C PHE A 8 7.06 -2.81 -0.06
N TRP A 9 5.91 -3.05 -0.69
CA TRP A 9 4.74 -3.60 -0.01
C TRP A 9 4.89 -5.12 0.00
N PRO A 10 4.88 -5.79 1.18
CA PRO A 10 5.27 -7.20 1.29
C PRO A 10 4.18 -8.18 0.83
N ALA A 11 3.24 -7.74 0.01
CA ALA A 11 2.19 -8.58 -0.57
C ALA A 11 2.72 -9.90 -1.18
N PRO A 12 3.77 -9.89 -2.02
CA PRO A 12 4.29 -11.12 -2.64
C PRO A 12 5.07 -12.03 -1.69
N VAL A 13 5.32 -11.60 -0.47
CA VAL A 13 6.05 -12.38 0.56
C VAL A 13 5.29 -12.39 1.90
N ARG A 14 3.99 -12.10 1.86
CA ARG A 14 3.13 -11.90 3.04
C ARG A 14 3.11 -13.08 4.02
N GLN A 15 3.35 -14.29 3.54
CA GLN A 15 3.36 -15.52 4.35
C GLN A 15 4.69 -15.76 5.08
N HIS A 16 5.66 -14.89 4.88
CA HIS A 16 6.99 -15.02 5.46
C HIS A 16 7.19 -14.08 6.66
N PRO A 17 8.13 -14.39 7.57
CA PRO A 17 8.42 -13.54 8.72
C PRO A 17 9.09 -12.22 8.28
N PHE A 18 9.09 -11.23 9.19
CA PHE A 18 9.60 -9.88 8.95
C PHE A 18 11.00 -9.84 8.33
N GLU A 19 11.91 -10.72 8.76
CA GLU A 19 13.29 -10.80 8.23
C GLU A 19 13.31 -11.11 6.72
N ALA A 20 12.38 -11.93 6.25
CA ALA A 20 12.26 -12.24 4.83
C ALA A 20 11.70 -11.06 4.03
N HIS A 21 10.78 -10.28 4.61
CA HIS A 21 10.30 -9.03 3.99
C HIS A 21 11.46 -8.04 3.78
N VAL A 22 12.34 -7.90 4.77
CA VAL A 22 13.53 -7.03 4.67
C VAL A 22 14.47 -7.50 3.56
N ARG A 23 14.78 -8.82 3.49
CA ARG A 23 15.65 -9.36 2.44
C ARG A 23 15.04 -9.22 1.05
N ALA A 24 13.73 -9.43 0.91
CA ALA A 24 13.03 -9.23 -0.36
C ALA A 24 13.09 -7.76 -0.82
N ALA A 25 12.81 -6.81 0.09
CA ALA A 25 12.92 -5.38 -0.20
C ALA A 25 14.32 -4.98 -0.67
N ALA A 26 15.34 -5.44 0.05
CA ALA A 26 16.75 -5.17 -0.30
C ALA A 26 17.13 -5.78 -1.65
N ALA A 27 16.71 -7.04 -1.92
CA ALA A 27 17.00 -7.74 -3.17
C ALA A 27 16.35 -7.07 -4.40
N GLY A 28 15.21 -6.37 -4.22
CA GLY A 28 14.53 -5.61 -5.27
C GLY A 28 15.03 -4.16 -5.43
N GLY A 29 15.97 -3.72 -4.60
CA GLY A 29 16.49 -2.36 -4.64
C GLY A 29 15.55 -1.29 -4.08
N PHE A 30 14.57 -1.68 -3.27
CA PHE A 30 13.68 -0.76 -2.59
C PHE A 30 14.39 0.00 -1.47
N THR A 31 13.99 1.26 -1.24
CA THR A 31 14.58 2.11 -0.21
C THR A 31 13.82 2.03 1.11
N SER A 32 12.57 1.60 1.05
CA SER A 32 11.74 1.43 2.24
C SER A 32 10.82 0.21 2.16
N LEU A 33 10.28 -0.15 3.32
CA LEU A 33 9.40 -1.29 3.53
C LEU A 33 8.15 -0.83 4.26
N ALA A 34 6.99 -1.24 3.77
CA ALA A 34 5.74 -1.17 4.50
C ALA A 34 5.63 -2.35 5.48
N ILE A 35 4.97 -2.13 6.60
CA ILE A 35 4.77 -3.15 7.62
C ILE A 35 3.29 -3.24 8.01
N ALA A 36 2.75 -4.46 8.03
CA ALA A 36 1.42 -4.70 8.58
C ALA A 36 1.47 -4.74 10.11
N PRO A 37 0.40 -4.29 10.81
CA PRO A 37 0.31 -4.43 12.26
C PRO A 37 0.49 -5.87 12.75
N THR A 38 -0.03 -6.85 12.02
CA THR A 38 0.14 -8.29 12.31
C THR A 38 1.59 -8.72 12.19
N THR A 39 2.30 -8.33 11.13
CA THR A 39 3.74 -8.62 10.96
C THR A 39 4.56 -8.02 12.12
N TYR A 40 4.23 -6.77 12.52
CA TYR A 40 4.87 -6.17 13.69
C TYR A 40 4.61 -7.00 14.95
N THR A 41 3.37 -7.39 15.21
CA THR A 41 2.98 -8.16 16.39
C THR A 41 3.68 -9.52 16.43
N GLN A 42 3.74 -10.22 15.31
CA GLN A 42 4.45 -11.50 15.17
C GLN A 42 5.95 -11.35 15.41
N ALA A 43 6.60 -10.33 14.84
CA ALA A 43 8.01 -10.07 15.07
C ALA A 43 8.30 -9.74 16.56
N ARG A 44 7.41 -8.99 17.22
CA ARG A 44 7.51 -8.74 18.66
C ARG A 44 7.34 -10.02 19.50
N ALA A 45 6.41 -10.86 19.12
CA ALA A 45 6.17 -12.16 19.80
C ALA A 45 7.37 -13.12 19.65
N SER A 46 8.10 -13.06 18.54
CA SER A 46 9.35 -13.83 18.34
C SER A 46 10.56 -13.26 19.10
N GLY A 47 10.38 -12.17 19.87
CA GLY A 47 11.44 -11.55 20.68
C GLY A 47 12.19 -10.42 20.00
N LEU A 48 11.83 -10.04 18.78
CA LEU A 48 12.48 -8.93 18.06
C LEU A 48 11.94 -7.59 18.56
N SER A 49 12.80 -6.74 19.13
CA SER A 49 12.39 -5.41 19.57
C SER A 49 12.18 -4.44 18.41
N SER A 50 11.39 -3.36 18.60
CA SER A 50 11.20 -2.29 17.59
C SER A 50 12.54 -1.69 17.14
N ALA A 51 13.48 -1.50 18.07
CA ALA A 51 14.85 -1.09 17.75
C ALA A 51 15.62 -2.16 16.96
N GLY A 52 15.39 -3.45 17.25
CA GLY A 52 15.94 -4.57 16.50
C GLY A 52 15.44 -4.61 15.06
N MET A 53 14.14 -4.41 14.87
CA MET A 53 13.53 -4.34 13.54
C MET A 53 14.12 -3.19 12.70
N LYS A 54 14.25 -2.00 13.29
CA LYS A 54 14.87 -0.84 12.61
C LYS A 54 16.33 -1.10 12.23
N ARG A 55 17.11 -1.72 13.11
CA ARG A 55 18.51 -2.08 12.80
C ARG A 55 18.58 -3.10 11.68
N MET A 56 17.81 -4.19 11.78
CA MET A 56 17.80 -5.25 10.76
C MET A 56 17.46 -4.71 9.37
N ALA A 57 16.47 -3.84 9.26
CA ALA A 57 16.13 -3.19 8.00
C ALA A 57 17.26 -2.23 7.55
N GLY A 58 17.76 -1.39 8.46
CA GLY A 58 18.82 -0.44 8.18
C GLY A 58 20.14 -1.08 7.74
N ASP A 59 20.52 -2.23 8.33
CA ASP A 59 21.71 -3.00 7.94
C ASP A 59 21.63 -3.52 6.48
N GLN A 60 20.42 -3.74 5.99
CA GLN A 60 20.13 -4.05 4.58
C GLN A 60 19.86 -2.80 3.74
N GLY A 61 19.95 -1.63 4.36
CA GLY A 61 19.73 -0.32 3.78
C GLY A 61 18.27 -0.02 3.41
N VAL A 62 17.35 -0.65 4.07
CA VAL A 62 15.89 -0.46 3.93
C VAL A 62 15.37 0.29 5.15
N ALA A 63 14.57 1.35 4.96
CA ALA A 63 13.91 2.05 6.05
C ALA A 63 12.49 1.52 6.27
N LEU A 64 12.05 1.40 7.52
CA LEU A 64 10.63 1.17 7.82
C LEU A 64 9.92 2.52 7.78
N ARG A 65 8.93 2.70 6.90
CA ARG A 65 8.31 4.01 6.69
C ARG A 65 6.79 4.01 6.66
N HIS A 66 6.14 2.92 6.27
CA HIS A 66 4.70 2.86 6.00
C HIS A 66 4.03 1.82 6.89
N LEU A 67 2.90 2.17 7.50
CA LEU A 67 1.98 1.22 8.14
C LEU A 67 0.88 0.84 7.15
N ASP A 68 0.71 -0.44 6.88
CA ASP A 68 -0.27 -0.98 5.95
C ASP A 68 -1.01 -2.16 6.60
N THR A 69 -2.27 -2.02 6.96
CA THR A 69 -3.19 -0.89 6.84
C THR A 69 -3.92 -0.67 8.17
N LEU A 70 -4.56 0.48 8.37
CA LEU A 70 -5.50 0.70 9.47
C LEU A 70 -6.93 0.88 8.94
N THR A 71 -7.87 0.13 9.51
CA THR A 71 -9.28 0.15 9.13
C THR A 71 -10.19 0.71 10.21
N THR A 72 -9.77 0.60 11.47
CA THR A 72 -10.59 0.89 12.66
C THR A 72 -10.82 2.39 12.94
N TRP A 73 -10.45 3.25 12.02
CA TRP A 73 -10.83 4.66 11.98
C TRP A 73 -12.30 4.86 11.53
N ALA A 74 -12.84 3.92 10.77
CA ALA A 74 -14.24 3.84 10.39
C ALA A 74 -14.92 2.70 11.15
N PRO A 75 -16.26 2.73 11.30
CA PRO A 75 -16.98 1.60 11.84
C PRO A 75 -16.71 0.35 10.98
N ASN A 76 -15.99 -0.61 11.53
CA ASN A 76 -15.74 -1.87 10.86
C ASN A 76 -17.03 -2.71 10.86
N GLN A 77 -17.52 -3.05 9.69
CA GLN A 77 -18.75 -3.84 9.48
C GLN A 77 -18.49 -5.04 8.57
N LEU A 78 -17.25 -5.51 8.54
CA LEU A 78 -16.91 -6.76 7.85
C LEU A 78 -17.51 -7.93 8.65
N ASP A 79 -18.06 -8.89 7.92
CA ASP A 79 -18.49 -10.14 8.53
C ASP A 79 -17.25 -11.01 8.80
N PRO A 80 -16.96 -11.40 10.05
CA PRO A 80 -15.82 -12.27 10.36
C PRO A 80 -15.84 -13.60 9.58
N GLY A 81 -17.01 -14.04 9.10
CA GLY A 81 -17.13 -15.22 8.25
C GLY A 81 -16.67 -15.02 6.80
N ASP A 82 -16.42 -13.78 6.36
CA ASP A 82 -15.94 -13.48 5.00
C ASP A 82 -14.42 -13.64 4.85
N PHE A 83 -13.68 -13.74 5.97
CA PHE A 83 -12.21 -13.77 6.00
C PHE A 83 -11.68 -14.86 6.93
N ASP A 84 -10.44 -15.29 6.71
CA ASP A 84 -9.72 -16.13 7.65
C ASP A 84 -9.29 -15.35 8.92
N ASP A 85 -8.78 -16.06 9.92
CA ASP A 85 -8.42 -15.47 11.21
C ASP A 85 -7.28 -14.42 11.07
N GLU A 86 -6.33 -14.63 10.18
CA GLU A 86 -5.22 -13.69 9.94
C GLU A 86 -5.74 -12.38 9.32
N MET A 87 -6.61 -12.48 8.34
CA MET A 87 -7.22 -11.31 7.72
C MET A 87 -8.12 -10.57 8.71
N ASN A 88 -8.89 -11.31 9.53
CA ASN A 88 -9.71 -10.71 10.58
C ASN A 88 -8.86 -9.97 11.62
N GLU A 89 -7.72 -10.51 12.04
CA GLU A 89 -6.77 -9.82 12.94
C GLU A 89 -6.22 -8.55 12.28
N ARG A 90 -5.80 -8.63 11.02
CA ARG A 90 -5.30 -7.49 10.25
C ARG A 90 -6.32 -6.36 10.15
N TRP A 91 -7.59 -6.67 9.87
CA TRP A 91 -8.67 -5.70 9.72
C TRP A 91 -9.19 -5.13 11.05
N ASN A 92 -8.83 -5.70 12.18
CA ASN A 92 -9.31 -5.29 13.51
C ASN A 92 -8.22 -4.71 14.41
N THR A 93 -7.06 -4.35 13.89
CA THR A 93 -6.03 -3.67 14.70
C THR A 93 -6.59 -2.39 15.31
N PRO A 94 -6.60 -2.25 16.65
CA PRO A 94 -7.08 -1.04 17.30
C PRO A 94 -6.30 0.20 16.84
N LEU A 95 -6.99 1.31 16.64
CA LEU A 95 -6.39 2.55 16.16
C LEU A 95 -5.21 3.02 17.03
N ASP A 96 -5.36 2.96 18.35
CA ASP A 96 -4.28 3.30 19.30
C ASP A 96 -3.05 2.44 19.05
N ARG A 97 -3.25 1.13 18.86
CA ARG A 97 -2.16 0.20 18.58
C ARG A 97 -1.43 0.54 17.28
N GLY A 98 -2.16 0.89 16.23
CA GLY A 98 -1.55 1.33 14.96
C GLY A 98 -0.69 2.59 15.13
N LEU A 99 -1.17 3.56 15.88
CA LEU A 99 -0.42 4.78 16.19
C LEU A 99 0.81 4.53 17.06
N ASP A 100 0.70 3.61 18.05
CA ASP A 100 1.86 3.18 18.84
C ASP A 100 2.94 2.54 17.98
N ILE A 101 2.56 1.67 17.02
CA ILE A 101 3.50 1.07 16.06
C ILE A 101 4.21 2.17 15.24
N CYS A 102 3.47 3.18 14.78
CA CYS A 102 4.05 4.32 14.07
C CYS A 102 5.09 5.04 14.92
N ALA A 103 4.78 5.31 16.19
CA ALA A 103 5.69 5.98 17.11
C ALA A 103 6.92 5.13 17.43
N GLU A 104 6.75 3.83 17.72
CA GLU A 104 7.83 2.91 18.07
C GLU A 104 8.82 2.69 16.92
N LEU A 105 8.32 2.56 15.70
CA LEU A 105 9.15 2.34 14.51
C LEU A 105 9.61 3.65 13.84
N GLY A 106 8.97 4.77 14.17
CA GLY A 106 9.23 6.05 13.50
C GLY A 106 8.71 6.08 12.08
N LEU A 107 7.52 5.48 11.84
CA LEU A 107 6.90 5.47 10.53
C LEU A 107 6.42 6.88 10.16
N VAL A 108 6.36 7.17 8.87
CA VAL A 108 6.00 8.50 8.35
C VAL A 108 4.66 8.52 7.63
N GLN A 109 4.08 7.34 7.41
CA GLN A 109 2.83 7.21 6.68
C GLN A 109 1.97 6.05 7.18
N ILE A 110 0.65 6.27 7.16
CA ILE A 110 -0.38 5.26 7.38
C ILE A 110 -1.21 5.13 6.10
N LEU A 111 -1.42 3.89 5.66
CA LEU A 111 -2.49 3.55 4.76
C LEU A 111 -3.75 3.30 5.57
N ALA A 112 -4.81 4.00 5.22
CA ALA A 112 -6.13 3.85 5.84
C ALA A 112 -7.09 3.22 4.83
N THR A 113 -7.74 2.13 5.21
CA THR A 113 -8.71 1.43 4.37
C THR A 113 -10.10 1.52 4.98
N ALA A 114 -11.11 1.78 4.15
CA ALA A 114 -12.50 1.92 4.55
C ALA A 114 -13.22 0.56 4.51
N ALA A 115 -12.88 -0.32 5.46
CA ALA A 115 -13.37 -1.70 5.52
C ALA A 115 -14.80 -1.78 6.09
N TYR A 116 -15.79 -1.33 5.31
CA TYR A 116 -17.21 -1.41 5.64
C TYR A 116 -18.03 -1.71 4.37
N ARG A 117 -19.26 -2.19 4.55
CA ARG A 117 -20.16 -2.48 3.44
C ARG A 117 -20.59 -1.19 2.75
N LYS A 118 -20.74 -1.24 1.44
CA LYS A 118 -21.23 -0.12 0.64
C LYS A 118 -22.54 0.44 1.24
N ASP A 119 -22.60 1.76 1.32
CA ASP A 119 -23.74 2.53 1.85
C ASP A 119 -24.10 2.27 3.33
N ALA A 120 -23.24 1.55 4.07
CA ALA A 120 -23.51 1.22 5.47
C ALA A 120 -23.14 2.35 6.46
N VAL A 121 -22.23 3.25 6.06
CA VAL A 121 -21.73 4.34 6.91
C VAL A 121 -22.01 5.68 6.23
N PRO A 122 -22.68 6.63 6.92
CA PRO A 122 -22.90 7.98 6.38
C PRO A 122 -21.58 8.70 6.11
N LEU A 123 -21.51 9.46 5.01
CA LEU A 123 -20.31 10.22 4.62
C LEU A 123 -19.80 11.11 5.75
N GLN A 124 -20.67 11.78 6.47
CA GLN A 124 -20.29 12.66 7.58
C GLN A 124 -19.53 11.89 8.68
N GLN A 125 -19.95 10.69 8.99
CA GLN A 125 -19.27 9.83 9.98
C GLN A 125 -17.89 9.38 9.49
N LEU A 126 -17.74 9.13 8.19
CA LEU A 126 -16.44 8.83 7.59
C LEU A 126 -15.48 10.03 7.64
N ILE A 127 -16.00 11.23 7.34
CA ILE A 127 -15.25 12.49 7.40
C ILE A 127 -14.73 12.72 8.84
N GLU A 128 -15.59 12.57 9.83
CA GLU A 128 -15.23 12.72 11.24
C GLU A 128 -14.20 11.68 11.72
N GLY A 129 -14.41 10.39 11.36
CA GLY A 129 -13.49 9.33 11.74
C GLY A 129 -12.12 9.49 11.07
N PHE A 130 -12.08 9.77 9.77
CA PHE A 130 -10.84 10.02 9.04
C PHE A 130 -10.12 11.29 9.54
N GLY A 131 -10.87 12.37 9.81
CA GLY A 131 -10.34 13.58 10.40
C GLY A 131 -9.67 13.31 11.74
N SER A 132 -10.34 12.57 12.64
CA SER A 132 -9.79 12.18 13.94
C SER A 132 -8.50 11.34 13.81
N LEU A 133 -8.44 10.38 12.87
CA LEU A 133 -7.20 9.63 12.58
C LEU A 133 -6.08 10.60 12.16
N CYS A 134 -6.36 11.50 11.20
CA CYS A 134 -5.37 12.44 10.70
C CYS A 134 -4.84 13.40 11.79
N GLU A 135 -5.72 13.94 12.64
CA GLU A 135 -5.33 14.80 13.79
C GLU A 135 -4.39 14.07 14.75
N ARG A 136 -4.66 12.80 15.02
CA ARG A 136 -3.83 11.99 15.90
C ARG A 136 -2.51 11.64 15.24
N ALA A 137 -2.51 11.27 13.97
CA ALA A 137 -1.32 10.98 13.17
C ALA A 137 -0.41 12.23 13.02
N ALA A 138 -1.01 13.42 12.89
CA ALA A 138 -0.27 14.69 12.80
C ALA A 138 0.61 14.95 14.01
N LYS A 139 0.18 14.54 15.23
CA LYS A 139 0.98 14.68 16.46
C LYS A 139 2.27 13.86 16.43
N LEU A 140 2.32 12.84 15.56
CA LEU A 140 3.48 12.00 15.33
C LEU A 140 4.25 12.40 14.04
N GLY A 141 3.80 13.43 13.33
CA GLY A 141 4.36 13.83 12.04
C GLY A 141 4.02 12.85 10.91
N VAL A 142 2.97 12.05 11.05
CA VAL A 142 2.59 10.98 10.12
C VAL A 142 1.55 11.49 9.12
N TRP A 143 1.77 11.17 7.84
CA TRP A 143 0.82 11.36 6.76
C TRP A 143 -0.18 10.20 6.70
N VAL A 144 -1.41 10.45 6.29
CA VAL A 144 -2.46 9.43 6.14
C VAL A 144 -3.01 9.45 4.72
N ASP A 145 -2.91 8.34 4.01
CA ASP A 145 -3.58 8.16 2.73
C ASP A 145 -4.78 7.22 2.87
N LEU A 146 -5.92 7.64 2.34
CA LEU A 146 -7.11 6.79 2.21
C LEU A 146 -7.02 6.00 0.90
N GLU A 147 -7.14 4.68 1.00
CA GLU A 147 -7.13 3.78 -0.13
C GLU A 147 -8.55 3.39 -0.55
N PRO A 148 -8.99 3.74 -1.77
CA PRO A 148 -10.25 3.26 -2.32
C PRO A 148 -10.12 1.80 -2.78
N MET A 149 -11.06 0.94 -2.34
CA MET A 149 -11.10 -0.47 -2.71
C MET A 149 -12.48 -0.85 -3.29
N PRO A 150 -12.58 -1.41 -4.50
CA PRO A 150 -13.83 -1.60 -5.23
C PRO A 150 -14.84 -2.55 -4.56
N PHE A 151 -14.40 -3.37 -3.63
CA PHE A 151 -15.24 -4.33 -2.90
C PHE A 151 -15.68 -3.83 -1.52
N PHE A 152 -15.27 -2.61 -1.12
CA PHE A 152 -15.65 -1.96 0.14
C PHE A 152 -16.52 -0.72 -0.08
N GLY A 153 -16.89 -0.06 1.01
CA GLY A 153 -17.76 1.11 1.01
C GLY A 153 -17.15 2.38 0.41
N CYS A 154 -15.84 2.43 0.21
CA CYS A 154 -15.12 3.50 -0.49
C CYS A 154 -14.50 2.95 -1.79
N PRO A 155 -15.30 2.74 -2.88
CA PRO A 155 -14.87 1.97 -4.03
C PRO A 155 -14.06 2.76 -5.08
N THR A 156 -14.11 4.08 -5.07
CA THR A 156 -13.54 4.94 -6.12
C THR A 156 -12.72 6.09 -5.57
N VAL A 157 -11.86 6.66 -6.42
CA VAL A 157 -11.10 7.88 -6.09
C VAL A 157 -12.03 9.05 -5.74
N ALA A 158 -13.17 9.17 -6.41
CA ALA A 158 -14.15 10.21 -6.10
C ALA A 158 -14.77 10.02 -4.69
N ALA A 159 -15.06 8.77 -4.30
CA ALA A 159 -15.56 8.48 -2.95
C ALA A 159 -14.50 8.76 -1.88
N ALA A 160 -13.23 8.38 -2.12
CA ALA A 160 -12.13 8.69 -1.22
C ALA A 160 -11.90 10.21 -1.14
N TRP A 161 -11.99 10.93 -2.26
CA TRP A 161 -11.84 12.37 -2.28
C TRP A 161 -12.92 13.07 -1.44
N ALA A 162 -14.17 12.64 -1.50
CA ALA A 162 -15.23 13.21 -0.68
C ALA A 162 -14.94 13.11 0.83
N VAL A 163 -14.30 12.04 1.27
CA VAL A 163 -13.87 11.87 2.67
C VAL A 163 -12.66 12.76 3.00
N VAL A 164 -11.62 12.70 2.16
CA VAL A 164 -10.35 13.44 2.38
C VAL A 164 -10.57 14.95 2.34
N ASP A 165 -11.34 15.45 1.36
CA ASP A 165 -11.66 16.86 1.21
C ASP A 165 -12.56 17.35 2.36
N GLY A 166 -13.59 16.58 2.70
CA GLY A 166 -14.49 16.89 3.81
C GLY A 166 -13.78 16.93 5.16
N ALA A 167 -12.81 16.05 5.39
CA ALA A 167 -12.01 16.05 6.62
C ALA A 167 -11.04 17.23 6.71
N ALA A 168 -10.69 17.86 5.60
CA ALA A 168 -9.88 19.09 5.49
C ALA A 168 -8.54 19.04 6.26
N GLN A 169 -7.95 17.85 6.41
CA GLN A 169 -6.70 17.68 7.16
C GLN A 169 -5.47 17.91 6.25
N ALA A 170 -4.46 18.65 6.76
CA ALA A 170 -3.28 19.00 6.00
C ALA A 170 -2.38 17.78 5.70
N ASN A 171 -2.38 16.77 6.57
CA ASN A 171 -1.58 15.55 6.48
C ASN A 171 -2.35 14.37 5.91
N SER A 172 -3.21 14.60 4.92
CA SER A 172 -4.04 13.57 4.31
C SER A 172 -4.00 13.55 2.79
N GLY A 173 -4.24 12.37 2.21
CA GLY A 173 -4.32 12.19 0.77
C GLY A 173 -5.03 10.91 0.37
N ILE A 174 -4.83 10.51 -0.87
CA ILE A 174 -5.39 9.29 -1.45
C ILE A 174 -4.23 8.44 -1.96
N LEU A 175 -4.22 7.18 -1.59
CA LEU A 175 -3.37 6.19 -2.20
C LEU A 175 -3.96 5.76 -3.54
N MET A 176 -3.13 5.72 -4.56
CA MET A 176 -3.49 5.31 -5.92
C MET A 176 -2.96 3.91 -6.20
N ASP A 177 -3.81 2.88 -6.03
CA ASP A 177 -3.49 1.51 -6.44
C ASP A 177 -4.06 1.24 -7.84
N SER A 178 -3.22 0.77 -8.76
CA SER A 178 -3.59 0.52 -10.15
C SER A 178 -4.65 -0.58 -10.29
N TRP A 179 -4.56 -1.66 -9.49
CA TRP A 179 -5.51 -2.75 -9.55
C TRP A 179 -6.90 -2.29 -9.08
N HIS A 180 -6.95 -1.65 -7.91
CA HIS A 180 -8.21 -1.15 -7.34
C HIS A 180 -8.86 -0.11 -8.25
N PHE A 181 -8.05 0.77 -8.84
CA PHE A 181 -8.53 1.80 -9.75
C PHE A 181 -9.23 1.20 -10.98
N PHE A 182 -8.56 0.33 -11.71
CA PHE A 182 -9.14 -0.23 -12.93
C PHE A 182 -10.24 -1.26 -12.68
N LYS A 183 -10.13 -2.05 -11.61
CA LYS A 183 -11.19 -3.01 -11.23
C LYS A 183 -12.45 -2.34 -10.67
N ALA A 184 -12.35 -1.09 -10.23
CA ALA A 184 -13.52 -0.23 -9.95
C ALA A 184 -14.20 0.31 -11.22
N GLY A 185 -13.67 0.00 -12.42
CA GLY A 185 -14.19 0.51 -13.70
C GLY A 185 -13.86 1.99 -13.94
N GLN A 186 -12.89 2.56 -13.22
CA GLN A 186 -12.48 3.95 -13.37
C GLN A 186 -11.59 4.15 -14.61
N THR A 187 -11.59 5.36 -15.10
CA THR A 187 -10.76 5.84 -16.20
C THR A 187 -9.80 6.93 -15.72
N LEU A 188 -8.75 7.22 -16.47
CA LEU A 188 -7.77 8.24 -16.08
C LEU A 188 -8.38 9.65 -15.93
N ASP A 189 -9.54 9.92 -16.53
CA ASP A 189 -10.28 11.16 -16.36
C ASP A 189 -10.79 11.35 -14.92
N ASP A 190 -11.03 10.26 -14.19
CA ASP A 190 -11.48 10.30 -12.78
C ASP A 190 -10.42 10.91 -11.85
N ILE A 191 -9.16 10.95 -12.28
CA ILE A 191 -8.05 11.55 -11.52
C ILE A 191 -8.04 13.09 -11.69
N ALA A 192 -8.66 13.62 -12.75
CA ALA A 192 -8.51 15.01 -13.16
C ALA A 192 -8.88 16.02 -12.05
N GLY A 193 -9.98 15.79 -11.34
CA GLY A 193 -10.49 16.66 -10.28
C GLY A 193 -9.71 16.63 -8.98
N ILE A 194 -8.79 15.68 -8.77
CA ILE A 194 -8.08 15.54 -7.51
C ILE A 194 -6.83 16.45 -7.49
N PRO A 195 -6.63 17.28 -6.45
CA PRO A 195 -5.42 18.09 -6.33
C PRO A 195 -4.16 17.23 -6.21
N GLY A 196 -3.13 17.54 -7.02
CA GLY A 196 -1.92 16.71 -7.10
C GLY A 196 -1.22 16.47 -5.76
N HIS A 197 -1.18 17.46 -4.87
CA HIS A 197 -0.55 17.33 -3.56
C HIS A 197 -1.24 16.33 -2.63
N ARG A 198 -2.44 15.84 -3.01
CA ARG A 198 -3.19 14.79 -2.31
C ARG A 198 -2.93 13.38 -2.85
N LEU A 199 -2.23 13.25 -3.97
CA LEU A 199 -1.86 11.98 -4.59
C LEU A 199 -0.37 11.71 -4.35
N ARG A 200 -0.02 11.31 -3.13
CA ARG A 200 1.38 11.16 -2.71
C ARG A 200 1.92 9.75 -2.83
N THR A 201 1.06 8.75 -2.76
CA THR A 201 1.44 7.34 -2.75
C THR A 201 0.81 6.59 -3.90
N MET A 202 1.60 5.75 -4.57
CA MET A 202 1.13 4.90 -5.65
C MET A 202 1.62 3.47 -5.46
N GLN A 203 0.67 2.55 -5.46
CA GLN A 203 0.91 1.12 -5.60
C GLN A 203 0.61 0.69 -7.03
N ILE A 204 1.48 -0.15 -7.60
CA ILE A 204 1.26 -0.69 -8.93
C ILE A 204 1.27 -2.21 -8.91
N SER A 205 0.32 -2.78 -9.60
CA SER A 205 0.27 -4.16 -10.01
C SER A 205 -0.47 -4.27 -11.34
N ASP A 206 -0.33 -5.37 -12.01
CA ASP A 206 -1.06 -5.67 -13.22
C ASP A 206 -2.07 -6.79 -12.97
N ALA A 207 -2.93 -7.08 -13.93
CA ALA A 207 -3.91 -8.16 -13.85
C ALA A 207 -4.54 -8.44 -15.22
N PRO A 208 -5.28 -9.56 -15.39
CA PRO A 208 -6.23 -9.69 -16.48
C PRO A 208 -7.30 -8.60 -16.39
N LEU A 209 -7.73 -8.03 -17.51
CA LEU A 209 -8.86 -7.08 -17.53
C LEU A 209 -10.14 -7.73 -17.01
N ARG A 210 -10.40 -8.95 -17.45
CA ARG A 210 -11.55 -9.73 -16.98
C ARG A 210 -11.30 -10.25 -15.56
N GLN A 211 -12.31 -10.14 -14.71
CA GLN A 211 -12.31 -10.78 -13.40
C GLN A 211 -12.23 -12.31 -13.54
N VAL A 212 -11.37 -12.95 -12.77
CA VAL A 212 -11.09 -14.39 -12.80
C VAL A 212 -11.95 -15.12 -11.76
N GLU A 213 -12.02 -14.60 -10.56
CA GLU A 213 -12.75 -15.18 -9.43
C GLU A 213 -14.21 -14.68 -9.36
N ALA A 214 -15.07 -15.43 -8.68
CA ALA A 214 -16.44 -15.02 -8.46
C ALA A 214 -16.58 -13.77 -7.57
N LYS A 215 -15.70 -13.65 -6.56
CA LYS A 215 -15.61 -12.49 -5.68
C LYS A 215 -14.40 -11.64 -6.06
N LEU A 216 -14.58 -10.33 -6.13
CA LEU A 216 -13.50 -9.40 -6.47
C LEU A 216 -12.37 -9.40 -5.44
N ILE A 217 -12.69 -9.67 -4.17
CA ILE A 217 -11.68 -9.81 -3.12
C ILE A 217 -10.77 -11.03 -3.33
N ASP A 218 -11.32 -12.14 -3.81
CA ASP A 218 -10.52 -13.31 -4.16
C ASP A 218 -9.62 -13.03 -5.38
N ASP A 219 -10.14 -12.27 -6.34
CA ASP A 219 -9.41 -11.86 -7.55
C ASP A 219 -8.17 -11.03 -7.17
N THR A 220 -8.33 -10.06 -6.24
CA THR A 220 -7.21 -9.21 -5.79
C THR A 220 -6.13 -9.99 -5.03
N ILE A 221 -6.52 -11.00 -4.24
CA ILE A 221 -5.58 -11.74 -3.39
C ILE A 221 -4.80 -12.82 -4.17
N LYS A 222 -5.36 -13.33 -5.29
CA LYS A 222 -4.83 -14.50 -5.98
C LYS A 222 -4.25 -14.22 -7.35
N HIS A 223 -4.73 -13.19 -8.06
CA HIS A 223 -4.53 -13.05 -9.50
C HIS A 223 -3.92 -11.73 -9.94
N ARG A 224 -3.36 -10.93 -9.02
CA ARG A 224 -2.51 -9.82 -9.43
C ARG A 224 -1.27 -10.35 -10.13
N ARG A 225 -0.73 -9.57 -11.05
CA ARG A 225 0.48 -9.86 -11.81
C ARG A 225 1.52 -8.78 -11.58
N TRP A 226 2.76 -9.11 -11.85
CA TRP A 226 3.82 -8.13 -11.84
C TRP A 226 3.54 -7.02 -12.87
N PRO A 227 3.91 -5.76 -12.60
CA PRO A 227 3.72 -4.65 -13.54
C PRO A 227 4.25 -4.98 -14.94
N GLY A 228 3.41 -4.79 -15.96
CA GLY A 228 3.70 -5.10 -17.35
C GLY A 228 3.49 -6.57 -17.77
N GLN A 229 2.95 -7.42 -16.89
CA GLN A 229 2.66 -8.83 -17.20
C GLN A 229 1.16 -9.14 -17.29
N GLY A 230 0.31 -8.12 -17.29
CA GLY A 230 -1.13 -8.23 -17.43
C GLY A 230 -1.66 -7.38 -18.57
N GLU A 231 -2.89 -6.92 -18.41
CA GLU A 231 -3.64 -6.21 -19.43
C GLU A 231 -4.08 -4.80 -18.96
N LEU A 232 -3.75 -4.41 -17.71
CA LEU A 232 -4.08 -3.09 -17.19
C LEU A 232 -3.16 -2.03 -17.80
N PRO A 233 -3.66 -0.81 -18.12
CA PRO A 233 -2.83 0.27 -18.67
C PRO A 233 -1.97 0.94 -17.59
N VAL A 234 -1.09 0.15 -16.94
CA VAL A 234 -0.27 0.58 -15.78
C VAL A 234 0.68 1.71 -16.14
N THR A 235 1.24 1.70 -17.34
CA THR A 235 2.16 2.76 -17.80
C THR A 235 1.44 4.12 -17.92
N GLU A 236 0.24 4.12 -18.46
CA GLU A 236 -0.62 5.30 -18.59
C GLU A 236 -1.07 5.81 -17.23
N PHE A 237 -1.41 4.90 -16.32
CA PHE A 237 -1.76 5.22 -14.94
C PHE A 237 -0.59 5.92 -14.21
N ILE A 238 0.62 5.37 -14.29
CA ILE A 238 1.82 6.02 -13.72
C ILE A 238 2.01 7.43 -14.27
N ARG A 239 1.88 7.62 -15.61
CA ARG A 239 1.99 8.96 -16.22
C ARG A 239 0.95 9.93 -15.68
N ALA A 240 -0.32 9.49 -15.62
CA ALA A 240 -1.43 10.34 -15.19
C ALA A 240 -1.26 10.79 -13.73
N VAL A 241 -0.93 9.89 -12.83
CA VAL A 241 -0.72 10.21 -11.41
C VAL A 241 0.54 11.06 -11.24
N HIS A 242 1.65 10.71 -11.90
CA HIS A 242 2.91 11.47 -11.82
C HIS A 242 2.74 12.90 -12.35
N ALA A 243 1.98 13.10 -13.43
CA ALA A 243 1.70 14.41 -14.00
C ALA A 243 0.97 15.37 -13.04
N LYS A 244 0.31 14.85 -12.00
CA LYS A 244 -0.31 15.66 -10.94
C LYS A 244 0.72 16.31 -10.01
N GLY A 245 1.99 15.86 -10.02
CA GLY A 245 3.11 16.52 -9.34
C GLY A 245 3.21 16.29 -7.83
N GLY A 246 2.30 15.50 -7.23
CA GLY A 246 2.26 15.26 -5.79
C GLY A 246 3.06 14.04 -5.30
N LEU A 247 3.40 13.14 -6.20
CA LEU A 247 3.93 11.81 -5.88
C LEU A 247 5.21 11.86 -5.04
N ARG A 248 5.28 11.02 -3.99
CA ARG A 248 6.41 10.92 -3.05
C ARG A 248 6.85 9.48 -2.81
N ALA A 249 5.92 8.53 -2.78
CA ALA A 249 6.17 7.12 -2.48
C ALA A 249 5.56 6.23 -3.56
N VAL A 250 6.32 5.26 -4.05
CA VAL A 250 5.90 4.38 -5.13
C VAL A 250 6.45 2.97 -4.94
N GLY A 251 5.71 1.98 -5.38
CA GLY A 251 6.17 0.60 -5.41
C GLY A 251 5.11 -0.36 -5.92
N GLN A 252 5.42 -1.63 -5.87
CA GLN A 252 4.50 -2.68 -6.26
C GLN A 252 3.68 -3.18 -5.07
N GLU A 253 2.44 -3.63 -5.35
CA GLU A 253 1.67 -4.45 -4.43
C GLU A 253 1.04 -5.62 -5.18
N VAL A 254 1.74 -6.76 -5.20
CA VAL A 254 1.34 -7.93 -5.99
C VAL A 254 0.95 -9.08 -5.07
N PHE A 255 -0.36 -9.23 -4.86
CA PHE A 255 -0.93 -10.44 -4.27
C PHE A 255 -1.16 -11.48 -5.36
N SER A 256 -0.46 -12.61 -5.28
CA SER A 256 -0.51 -13.65 -6.31
C SER A 256 -0.12 -15.00 -5.74
N LEU A 257 -0.85 -16.05 -6.12
CA LEU A 257 -0.48 -17.43 -5.75
C LEU A 257 0.88 -17.83 -6.33
N ASP A 258 1.23 -17.32 -7.50
CA ASP A 258 2.54 -17.56 -8.11
C ASP A 258 3.66 -16.87 -7.31
N ALA A 259 3.43 -15.66 -6.83
CA ALA A 259 4.38 -14.94 -5.98
C ALA A 259 4.55 -15.61 -4.61
N ASP A 260 3.46 -16.09 -3.99
CA ASP A 260 3.47 -16.82 -2.72
C ASP A 260 4.34 -18.08 -2.75
N ALA A 261 4.47 -18.71 -3.92
CA ALA A 261 5.28 -19.91 -4.13
C ALA A 261 6.78 -19.64 -4.35
N MET A 262 7.18 -18.35 -4.44
CA MET A 262 8.57 -17.97 -4.72
C MET A 262 9.40 -17.80 -3.44
N PRO A 263 10.71 -18.07 -3.49
CA PRO A 263 11.63 -17.61 -2.45
C PRO A 263 11.57 -16.07 -2.31
N PRO A 264 11.57 -15.53 -1.08
CA PRO A 264 11.38 -14.09 -0.82
C PRO A 264 12.31 -13.18 -1.63
N GLU A 265 13.60 -13.49 -1.71
CA GLU A 265 14.56 -12.68 -2.44
C GLU A 265 14.35 -12.74 -3.96
N GLN A 266 13.83 -13.85 -4.47
CA GLN A 266 13.44 -13.97 -5.89
C GLN A 266 12.22 -13.09 -6.17
N ALA A 267 11.18 -13.19 -5.34
CA ALA A 267 10.00 -12.33 -5.44
C ALA A 267 10.39 -10.84 -5.36
N GLY A 268 11.30 -10.49 -4.44
CA GLY A 268 11.84 -9.14 -4.30
C GLY A 268 12.54 -8.64 -5.57
N ARG A 269 13.42 -9.45 -6.17
CA ARG A 269 14.09 -9.07 -7.43
C ARG A 269 13.10 -8.84 -8.58
N ILE A 270 12.16 -9.77 -8.79
CA ILE A 270 11.14 -9.63 -9.84
C ILE A 270 10.28 -8.38 -9.58
N ALA A 271 9.89 -8.16 -8.33
CA ALA A 271 9.16 -6.96 -7.91
C ALA A 271 9.90 -5.67 -8.30
N GLY A 272 11.19 -5.58 -7.98
CA GLY A 272 12.03 -4.45 -8.36
C GLY A 272 12.15 -4.29 -9.87
N GLU A 273 12.59 -5.33 -10.57
CA GLU A 273 12.80 -5.31 -12.03
C GLU A 273 11.57 -4.82 -12.80
N THR A 274 10.40 -5.39 -12.48
CA THR A 274 9.14 -5.07 -13.17
C THR A 274 8.61 -3.68 -12.81
N THR A 275 8.73 -3.30 -11.54
CA THR A 275 8.35 -1.95 -11.08
C THR A 275 9.19 -0.88 -11.77
N TRP A 276 10.51 -1.04 -11.75
CA TRP A 276 11.40 -0.04 -12.37
C TRP A 276 11.26 0.00 -13.89
N ALA A 277 10.96 -1.14 -14.53
CA ALA A 277 10.66 -1.18 -15.96
C ALA A 277 9.37 -0.39 -16.29
N ALA A 278 8.31 -0.54 -15.50
CA ALA A 278 7.05 0.19 -15.69
C ALA A 278 7.24 1.71 -15.51
N PHE A 279 7.98 2.15 -14.48
CA PHE A 279 8.29 3.57 -14.30
C PHE A 279 9.14 4.14 -15.44
N ARG A 280 10.17 3.42 -15.90
CA ARG A 280 10.94 3.84 -17.08
C ARG A 280 10.09 3.95 -18.34
N ALA A 281 9.18 2.98 -18.59
CA ALA A 281 8.25 3.02 -19.71
C ALA A 281 7.29 4.22 -19.63
N ALA A 282 6.95 4.63 -18.42
CA ALA A 282 6.16 5.85 -18.18
C ALA A 282 6.95 7.15 -18.31
N GLY A 283 8.27 7.10 -18.46
CA GLY A 283 9.14 8.29 -18.49
C GLY A 283 9.39 8.91 -17.11
N VAL A 284 9.16 8.16 -16.04
CA VAL A 284 9.35 8.62 -14.65
C VAL A 284 10.67 8.09 -14.11
N ALA A 285 11.55 8.99 -13.68
CA ALA A 285 12.84 8.63 -13.11
C ALA A 285 12.67 8.03 -11.71
N VAL A 286 13.25 6.86 -11.49
CA VAL A 286 13.38 6.18 -10.21
C VAL A 286 14.84 5.75 -10.02
N PHE A 287 15.30 5.77 -8.77
CA PHE A 287 16.69 5.50 -8.43
C PHE A 287 16.79 4.36 -7.41
N PRO A 288 16.61 3.09 -7.83
CA PRO A 288 16.76 1.94 -6.95
C PRO A 288 18.19 1.85 -6.41
N ARG A 289 18.35 1.27 -5.22
CA ARG A 289 19.66 1.17 -4.55
C ARG A 289 20.64 0.21 -5.23
N VAL A 290 20.10 -0.83 -5.88
CA VAL A 290 20.87 -1.80 -6.67
C VAL A 290 20.19 -1.88 -8.03
N GLU A 291 20.96 -1.69 -9.09
CA GLU A 291 20.43 -1.93 -10.43
C GLU A 291 20.09 -3.43 -10.57
N PRO A 292 18.86 -3.77 -11.02
CA PRO A 292 18.52 -5.17 -11.29
C PRO A 292 19.47 -5.71 -12.37
N GLY A 293 20.24 -6.76 -12.04
CA GLY A 293 21.09 -7.42 -13.01
C GLY A 293 22.61 -7.36 -12.78
N HIS A 294 23.09 -6.59 -11.83
CA HIS A 294 24.50 -6.69 -11.38
C HIS A 294 24.60 -7.57 -10.14
N ALA A 295 24.32 -8.88 -10.29
CA ALA A 295 24.91 -9.86 -9.39
C ALA A 295 26.42 -9.85 -9.68
N ALA A 296 27.22 -9.46 -8.67
CA ALA A 296 28.67 -9.61 -8.74
C ALA A 296 29.01 -11.05 -9.12
N GLY A 297 29.68 -11.22 -10.26
CA GLY A 297 30.26 -12.47 -10.72
C GLY A 297 31.47 -12.87 -9.85
#